data_88574dd22e252b5942db2f1d984d959d
#
_entry.id   88574dd22e252b5942db2f1d984d959d
#
_cell.length_a   1.000
_cell.length_b   1.000
_cell.length_c   1.000
_cell.angle_alpha   90.00
_cell.angle_beta   90.00
_cell.angle_gamma   90.00
#
_symmetry.space_group_name_H-M   'P 1'
#
loop_
_entity.id
_entity.type
_entity.pdbx_description
1 polymer ?
#
loop_
_entity_poly.entity_id
_entity_poly.type
_entity_poly.pdbx_seq_one_letter_code
_entity_poly.pdbx_strand_id
1 'polypeptide(L)'
;MNLLPLLAATFWVSSLVYAQTPDPAPNAGGGQTVITSETLDLNLNKTKGPKQGLFRGNVKVDEPRFTMVSKEMTVFFAEDDSVENVEAREEVVIKRKDGTSETWSEKAVYNMKEKKLTLLKVTKQPKAISQDKTVFADKIILFPEEDKMLTEGASRVMLQKAP
;
A
#
# COMPACT_ATOMS: atom_id res chain seq x y z
N MET A 1 -62.46 -40.49 41.24
CA MET A 1 -62.55 -40.18 39.86
C MET A 1 -62.20 -38.68 39.70
N ASN A 2 -60.97 -38.34 39.48
CA ASN A 2 -60.52 -37.01 39.17
C ASN A 2 -59.35 -37.12 38.23
N LEU A 3 -59.56 -36.77 36.98
CA LEU A 3 -58.55 -36.64 35.97
C LEU A 3 -57.78 -35.34 36.17
N LEU A 4 -56.46 -35.42 36.35
CA LEU A 4 -55.53 -34.28 36.17
C LEU A 4 -55.12 -34.14 34.70
N PRO A 5 -55.17 -32.94 34.13
CA PRO A 5 -54.56 -32.72 32.83
C PRO A 5 -53.07 -32.43 32.97
N LEU A 6 -52.32 -33.11 32.12
CA LEU A 6 -50.87 -32.99 31.93
C LEU A 6 -50.55 -31.62 31.29
N LEU A 7 -49.83 -30.74 32.01
CA LEU A 7 -49.29 -29.50 31.45
C LEU A 7 -48.04 -29.81 30.63
N ALA A 8 -48.14 -29.73 29.30
CA ALA A 8 -47.00 -29.77 28.41
C ALA A 8 -46.33 -28.37 28.41
N ALA A 9 -45.16 -28.28 28.99
CA ALA A 9 -44.30 -27.10 28.91
C ALA A 9 -43.58 -27.10 27.55
N THR A 10 -44.03 -26.27 26.64
CA THR A 10 -43.32 -26.00 25.38
C THR A 10 -42.16 -25.05 25.65
N PHE A 11 -40.93 -25.57 25.58
CA PHE A 11 -39.71 -24.79 25.58
C PHE A 11 -39.57 -24.08 24.26
N TRP A 12 -39.75 -22.76 24.27
CA TRP A 12 -39.37 -21.90 23.12
C TRP A 12 -37.87 -21.65 23.18
N VAL A 13 -37.13 -22.35 22.33
CA VAL A 13 -35.72 -22.04 22.07
C VAL A 13 -35.71 -20.82 21.11
N SER A 14 -35.47 -19.64 21.67
CA SER A 14 -35.20 -18.44 20.91
C SER A 14 -33.80 -18.54 20.27
N SER A 15 -33.73 -18.90 18.99
CA SER A 15 -32.50 -18.84 18.21
C SER A 15 -32.14 -17.37 18.03
N LEU A 16 -31.11 -16.90 18.74
CA LEU A 16 -30.45 -15.64 18.46
C LEU A 16 -29.75 -15.76 17.10
N VAL A 17 -30.42 -15.30 16.07
CA VAL A 17 -29.80 -15.05 14.76
C VAL A 17 -28.88 -13.84 14.94
N TYR A 18 -27.58 -14.08 15.05
CA TYR A 18 -26.58 -13.03 14.88
C TYR A 18 -26.69 -12.55 13.43
N ALA A 19 -27.26 -11.38 13.23
CA ALA A 19 -27.16 -10.68 11.97
C ALA A 19 -25.69 -10.37 11.73
N GLN A 20 -25.04 -11.15 10.84
CA GLN A 20 -23.76 -10.76 10.29
C GLN A 20 -24.02 -9.47 9.51
N THR A 21 -23.41 -8.38 9.96
CA THR A 21 -23.32 -7.18 9.14
C THR A 21 -22.58 -7.58 7.87
N PRO A 22 -23.19 -7.39 6.68
CA PRO A 22 -22.46 -7.68 5.43
C PRO A 22 -21.21 -6.79 5.43
N ASP A 23 -20.05 -7.41 5.15
CA ASP A 23 -18.85 -6.67 4.83
C ASP A 23 -19.21 -5.61 3.78
N PRO A 24 -18.72 -4.36 3.92
CA PRO A 24 -19.00 -3.34 2.92
C PRO A 24 -18.52 -3.87 1.57
N ALA A 25 -19.46 -3.96 0.63
CA ALA A 25 -19.17 -4.40 -0.73
C ALA A 25 -17.99 -3.57 -1.28
N PRO A 26 -17.00 -4.18 -1.95
CA PRO A 26 -15.92 -3.43 -2.54
C PRO A 26 -16.51 -2.43 -3.54
N ASN A 27 -16.25 -1.14 -3.32
CA ASN A 27 -16.70 -0.07 -4.19
C ASN A 27 -16.20 -0.35 -5.62
N ALA A 28 -17.13 -0.66 -6.50
CA ALA A 28 -16.87 -0.78 -7.92
C ALA A 28 -16.52 0.61 -8.47
N GLY A 29 -15.23 0.84 -8.75
CA GLY A 29 -14.78 2.02 -9.49
C GLY A 29 -13.50 2.71 -9.05
N GLY A 30 -13.01 2.45 -7.85
CA GLY A 30 -11.70 2.92 -7.38
C GLY A 30 -11.13 1.85 -6.47
N GLY A 31 -10.09 1.15 -6.92
CA GLY A 31 -9.52 0.06 -6.14
C GLY A 31 -9.04 0.57 -4.79
N GLN A 32 -9.38 -0.14 -3.74
CA GLN A 32 -8.96 0.17 -2.38
C GLN A 32 -7.45 -0.07 -2.23
N THR A 33 -6.74 0.91 -1.67
CA THR A 33 -5.37 0.73 -1.21
C THR A 33 -5.40 0.21 0.22
N VAL A 34 -4.74 -0.92 0.47
CA VAL A 34 -4.61 -1.52 1.80
C VAL A 34 -3.15 -1.43 2.23
N ILE A 35 -2.91 -0.92 3.43
CA ILE A 35 -1.59 -0.85 4.05
C ILE A 35 -1.62 -1.71 5.30
N THR A 36 -0.66 -2.64 5.41
CA THR A 36 -0.45 -3.46 6.60
C THR A 36 0.95 -3.25 7.17
N SER A 37 1.09 -3.33 8.49
CA SER A 37 2.36 -3.19 9.22
C SER A 37 2.24 -3.83 10.60
N GLU A 38 3.34 -3.96 11.32
CA GLU A 38 3.31 -4.41 12.71
C GLU A 38 2.82 -3.30 13.65
N THR A 39 3.19 -2.05 13.38
CA THR A 39 2.75 -0.89 14.17
C THR A 39 2.37 0.28 13.29
N LEU A 40 1.40 1.07 13.76
CA LEU A 40 0.98 2.34 13.17
C LEU A 40 0.94 3.41 14.28
N ASP A 41 1.62 4.52 14.04
CA ASP A 41 1.50 5.76 14.80
C ASP A 41 0.85 6.82 13.92
N LEU A 42 -0.37 7.23 14.25
CA LEU A 42 -1.17 8.15 13.45
C LEU A 42 -1.37 9.47 14.20
N ASN A 43 -0.82 10.56 13.67
CA ASN A 43 -1.03 11.91 14.15
C ASN A 43 -1.80 12.75 13.12
N LEU A 44 -3.05 13.06 13.41
CA LEU A 44 -3.89 13.96 12.61
C LEU A 44 -4.04 15.35 13.24
N ASN A 45 -3.38 15.61 14.37
CA ASN A 45 -3.48 16.85 15.10
C ASN A 45 -2.30 17.79 14.78
N LYS A 46 -2.56 18.85 14.02
CA LYS A 46 -1.56 19.88 13.65
C LYS A 46 -0.82 20.54 14.83
N THR A 47 -1.48 20.68 15.97
CA THR A 47 -0.86 21.33 17.15
C THR A 47 0.21 20.46 17.80
N LYS A 48 0.24 19.16 17.47
CA LYS A 48 1.21 18.19 17.99
C LYS A 48 2.28 17.79 16.96
N GLY A 49 2.33 18.44 15.80
CA GLY A 49 3.29 18.15 14.74
C GLY A 49 2.65 17.94 13.38
N PRO A 50 3.39 17.45 12.38
CA PRO A 50 2.84 17.19 11.04
C PRO A 50 1.75 16.12 11.10
N LYS A 51 0.72 16.28 10.27
CA LYS A 51 -0.29 15.23 10.06
C LYS A 51 0.36 14.09 9.29
N GLN A 52 0.54 12.95 9.94
CA GLN A 52 1.20 11.79 9.32
C GLN A 52 0.77 10.48 9.95
N GLY A 53 0.87 9.41 9.17
CA GLY A 53 0.81 8.04 9.65
C GLY A 53 2.17 7.36 9.45
N LEU A 54 2.75 6.84 10.52
CA LEU A 54 4.03 6.16 10.50
C LEU A 54 3.82 4.67 10.73
N PHE A 55 4.06 3.90 9.68
CA PHE A 55 3.95 2.44 9.65
C PHE A 55 5.34 1.82 9.80
N ARG A 56 5.50 0.85 10.69
CA ARG A 56 6.77 0.16 10.94
C ARG A 56 6.60 -1.34 11.03
N GLY A 57 7.60 -2.05 10.57
CA GLY A 57 7.70 -3.51 10.59
C GLY A 57 6.87 -4.16 9.48
N ASN A 58 7.55 -4.86 8.55
CA ASN A 58 6.93 -5.63 7.48
C ASN A 58 5.81 -4.89 6.73
N VAL A 59 6.06 -3.60 6.40
CA VAL A 59 5.06 -2.77 5.74
C VAL A 59 4.77 -3.32 4.35
N LYS A 60 3.50 -3.55 4.08
CA LYS A 60 3.02 -3.97 2.76
C LYS A 60 1.88 -3.07 2.31
N VAL A 61 1.99 -2.57 1.09
CA VAL A 61 0.92 -1.86 0.39
C VAL A 61 0.39 -2.75 -0.71
N ASP A 62 -0.91 -2.91 -0.72
CA ASP A 62 -1.65 -3.59 -1.79
C ASP A 62 -2.59 -2.57 -2.46
N GLU A 63 -2.26 -2.20 -3.69
CA GLU A 63 -2.98 -1.25 -4.53
C GLU A 63 -3.37 -1.98 -5.83
N PRO A 64 -4.46 -1.63 -6.50
CA PRO A 64 -4.93 -2.34 -7.69
C PRO A 64 -3.89 -2.59 -8.78
N ARG A 65 -2.95 -1.65 -8.96
CA ARG A 65 -1.95 -1.70 -10.05
C ARG A 65 -0.60 -2.23 -9.61
N PHE A 66 -0.25 -2.15 -8.32
CA PHE A 66 1.04 -2.57 -7.80
C PHE A 66 0.97 -3.08 -6.36
N THR A 67 2.02 -3.76 -5.94
CA THR A 67 2.32 -4.04 -4.53
C THR A 67 3.63 -3.36 -4.15
N MET A 68 3.74 -2.90 -2.90
CA MET A 68 4.98 -2.40 -2.34
C MET A 68 5.26 -3.06 -0.99
N VAL A 69 6.53 -3.31 -0.72
CA VAL A 69 7.02 -3.71 0.60
C VAL A 69 8.15 -2.80 1.04
N SER A 70 8.26 -2.57 2.35
CA SER A 70 9.35 -1.82 2.98
C SER A 70 9.42 -2.16 4.47
N LYS A 71 10.45 -1.69 5.18
CA LYS A 71 10.49 -1.81 6.66
C LYS A 71 9.76 -0.69 7.35
N GLU A 72 9.79 0.51 6.76
CA GLU A 72 9.13 1.69 7.30
C GLU A 72 8.44 2.45 6.16
N MET A 73 7.30 3.07 6.47
CA MET A 73 6.59 3.96 5.57
C MET A 73 5.95 5.11 6.35
N THR A 74 6.08 6.32 5.82
CA THR A 74 5.38 7.51 6.34
C THR A 74 4.41 8.01 5.28
N VAL A 75 3.16 8.16 5.66
CA VAL A 75 2.12 8.82 4.85
C VAL A 75 1.93 10.23 5.41
N PHE A 76 2.15 11.24 4.59
CA PHE A 76 1.93 12.65 4.94
C PHE A 76 0.57 13.09 4.41
N PHE A 77 -0.20 13.76 5.26
CA PHE A 77 -1.52 14.26 4.94
C PHE A 77 -1.50 15.78 4.77
N ALA A 78 -2.26 16.26 3.80
CA ALA A 78 -2.56 17.67 3.62
C ALA A 78 -3.52 18.19 4.72
N GLU A 79 -3.90 19.46 4.63
CA GLU A 79 -4.79 20.08 5.62
C GLU A 79 -6.19 19.48 5.63
N ASP A 80 -6.67 19.05 4.47
CA ASP A 80 -7.97 18.44 4.24
C ASP A 80 -7.99 16.91 4.50
N ASP A 81 -6.93 16.38 5.14
CA ASP A 81 -6.73 14.96 5.42
C ASP A 81 -6.52 14.07 4.17
N SER A 82 -6.38 14.66 2.99
CA SER A 82 -5.97 13.91 1.79
C SER A 82 -4.49 13.51 1.88
N VAL A 83 -4.12 12.41 1.24
CA VAL A 83 -2.71 11.99 1.16
C VAL A 83 -1.96 12.92 0.22
N GLU A 84 -0.88 13.52 0.69
CA GLU A 84 -0.01 14.41 -0.08
C GLU A 84 1.22 13.69 -0.61
N ASN A 85 1.95 13.03 0.30
CA ASN A 85 3.17 12.30 -0.03
C ASN A 85 3.23 10.96 0.73
N VAL A 86 3.90 9.99 0.13
CA VAL A 86 4.24 8.71 0.78
C VAL A 86 5.74 8.52 0.68
N GLU A 87 6.40 8.29 1.78
CA GLU A 87 7.82 7.96 1.86
C GLU A 87 8.00 6.56 2.42
N ALA A 88 8.64 5.67 1.65
CA ALA A 88 9.01 4.33 2.08
C ALA A 88 10.52 4.25 2.27
N ARG A 89 10.97 3.53 3.29
CA ARG A 89 12.38 3.37 3.64
C ARG A 89 12.73 1.92 3.94
N GLU A 90 13.98 1.59 3.67
CA GLU A 90 14.62 0.31 3.90
C GLU A 90 13.94 -0.86 3.14
N GLU A 91 14.75 -1.48 2.28
CA GLU A 91 14.33 -2.64 1.49
C GLU A 91 13.05 -2.41 0.67
N VAL A 92 12.93 -1.23 0.09
CA VAL A 92 11.74 -0.89 -0.71
C VAL A 92 11.75 -1.68 -2.00
N VAL A 93 10.70 -2.47 -2.21
CA VAL A 93 10.44 -3.20 -3.46
C VAL A 93 9.03 -2.87 -3.94
N ILE A 94 8.91 -2.43 -5.18
CA ILE A 94 7.62 -2.12 -5.81
C ILE A 94 7.49 -2.99 -7.06
N LYS A 95 6.38 -3.72 -7.17
CA LYS A 95 6.08 -4.62 -8.30
C LYS A 95 4.75 -4.25 -8.91
N ARG A 96 4.72 -4.03 -10.21
CA ARG A 96 3.45 -3.92 -10.94
C ARG A 96 2.77 -5.28 -11.00
N LYS A 97 1.45 -5.31 -10.79
CA LYS A 97 0.68 -6.57 -10.80
C LYS A 97 0.56 -7.19 -12.19
N ASP A 98 0.73 -6.39 -13.24
CA ASP A 98 0.80 -6.87 -14.63
C ASP A 98 2.14 -7.53 -14.98
N GLY A 99 3.10 -7.54 -14.03
CA GLY A 99 4.42 -8.13 -14.22
C GLY A 99 5.36 -7.35 -15.13
N THR A 100 4.98 -6.16 -15.61
CA THR A 100 5.76 -5.40 -16.58
C THR A 100 6.97 -4.68 -15.96
N SER A 101 6.96 -4.40 -14.66
CA SER A 101 8.09 -3.74 -13.99
C SER A 101 8.21 -4.08 -12.51
N GLU A 102 9.45 -4.04 -12.05
CA GLU A 102 9.83 -4.19 -10.65
C GLU A 102 10.97 -3.22 -10.30
N THR A 103 10.90 -2.60 -9.13
CA THR A 103 11.91 -1.65 -8.66
C THR A 103 12.39 -1.98 -7.26
N TRP A 104 13.65 -1.63 -6.97
CA TRP A 104 14.29 -1.78 -5.67
C TRP A 104 15.01 -0.50 -5.30
N SER A 105 14.85 -0.05 -4.07
CA SER A 105 15.57 1.09 -3.53
C SER A 105 15.67 1.03 -2.00
N GLU A 106 16.52 1.85 -1.41
CA GLU A 106 16.57 2.02 0.03
C GLU A 106 15.59 3.10 0.49
N LYS A 107 15.22 4.00 -0.42
CA LYS A 107 14.24 5.06 -0.18
C LYS A 107 13.42 5.33 -1.43
N ALA A 108 12.10 5.41 -1.27
CA ALA A 108 11.15 5.79 -2.31
C ALA A 108 10.22 6.89 -1.79
N VAL A 109 9.93 7.87 -2.64
CA VAL A 109 8.98 8.96 -2.35
C VAL A 109 7.97 9.04 -3.47
N TYR A 110 6.69 8.94 -3.14
CA TYR A 110 5.60 9.16 -4.07
C TYR A 110 4.89 10.47 -3.78
N ASN A 111 4.86 11.36 -4.75
CA ASN A 111 4.10 12.61 -4.67
C ASN A 111 2.75 12.41 -5.36
N MET A 112 1.65 12.56 -4.61
CA MET A 112 0.30 12.32 -5.11
C MET A 112 -0.13 13.34 -6.15
N LYS A 113 0.23 14.61 -5.97
CA LYS A 113 -0.14 15.71 -6.87
C LYS A 113 0.57 15.59 -8.23
N GLU A 114 1.87 15.28 -8.19
CA GLU A 114 2.68 15.14 -9.39
C GLU A 114 2.58 13.73 -10.01
N LYS A 115 1.93 12.78 -9.31
CA LYS A 115 1.83 11.36 -9.70
C LYS A 115 3.21 10.77 -10.03
N LYS A 116 4.19 11.15 -9.24
CA LYS A 116 5.62 10.92 -9.45
C LYS A 116 6.19 10.04 -8.34
N LEU A 117 6.81 8.93 -8.71
CA LEU A 117 7.59 8.07 -7.84
C LEU A 117 9.08 8.36 -8.04
N THR A 118 9.77 8.71 -6.95
CA THR A 118 11.21 8.96 -6.94
C THR A 118 11.91 7.90 -6.10
N LEU A 119 12.82 7.16 -6.71
CA LEU A 119 13.70 6.20 -6.04
C LEU A 119 15.05 6.86 -5.82
N LEU A 120 15.53 6.81 -4.59
CA LEU A 120 16.74 7.52 -4.16
C LEU A 120 17.82 6.55 -3.68
N LYS A 121 19.05 6.84 -4.06
CA LYS A 121 20.23 6.21 -3.48
C LYS A 121 20.44 6.73 -2.07
N VAL A 122 20.64 5.83 -1.13
CA VAL A 122 21.17 6.11 0.20
C VAL A 122 22.61 5.58 0.23
N THR A 123 22.80 4.27 0.16
CA THR A 123 24.11 3.61 0.01
C THR A 123 24.24 2.92 -1.34
N LYS A 124 23.17 2.27 -1.80
CA LYS A 124 23.12 1.52 -3.06
C LYS A 124 22.27 2.25 -4.08
N GLN A 125 22.68 2.18 -5.34
CA GLN A 125 21.88 2.73 -6.43
C GLN A 125 20.52 1.99 -6.52
N PRO A 126 19.40 2.71 -6.64
CA PRO A 126 18.14 2.12 -7.00
C PRO A 126 18.24 1.41 -8.35
N LYS A 127 17.42 0.37 -8.50
CA LYS A 127 17.30 -0.46 -9.68
C LYS A 127 15.85 -0.49 -10.16
N ALA A 128 15.65 -0.35 -11.45
CA ALA A 128 14.35 -0.58 -12.08
C ALA A 128 14.51 -1.61 -13.20
N ILE A 129 13.66 -2.62 -13.20
CA ILE A 129 13.53 -3.60 -14.29
C ILE A 129 12.21 -3.33 -15.01
N SER A 130 12.25 -3.23 -16.32
CA SER A 130 11.08 -3.12 -17.17
C SER A 130 11.32 -3.91 -18.44
N GLN A 131 10.51 -4.94 -18.67
CA GLN A 131 10.62 -5.83 -19.81
C GLN A 131 12.07 -6.35 -20.01
N ASP A 132 12.75 -5.87 -21.08
CA ASP A 132 14.10 -6.25 -21.49
C ASP A 132 15.21 -5.32 -20.95
N LYS A 133 14.86 -4.36 -20.06
CA LYS A 133 15.78 -3.32 -19.58
C LYS A 133 15.95 -3.37 -18.08
N THR A 134 17.20 -3.21 -17.64
CA THR A 134 17.51 -2.95 -16.22
C THR A 134 18.26 -1.62 -16.14
N VAL A 135 17.73 -0.71 -15.34
CA VAL A 135 18.27 0.63 -15.12
C VAL A 135 18.77 0.77 -13.71
N PHE A 136 19.98 1.30 -13.54
CA PHE A 136 20.56 1.72 -12.27
C PHE A 136 20.89 3.21 -12.37
N ALA A 137 20.62 3.98 -11.32
CA ALA A 137 21.03 5.39 -11.28
C ALA A 137 21.15 5.85 -9.82
N ASP A 138 21.72 7.03 -9.58
CA ASP A 138 21.71 7.63 -8.24
C ASP A 138 20.30 8.08 -7.85
N LYS A 139 19.49 8.45 -8.85
CA LYS A 139 18.07 8.77 -8.70
C LYS A 139 17.30 8.29 -9.93
N ILE A 140 16.20 7.60 -9.69
CA ILE A 140 15.25 7.18 -10.74
C ILE A 140 13.91 7.84 -10.46
N ILE A 141 13.36 8.51 -11.46
CA ILE A 141 12.05 9.16 -11.39
C ILE A 141 11.13 8.45 -12.37
N LEU A 142 10.01 7.95 -11.86
CA LEU A 142 8.99 7.25 -12.62
C LEU A 142 7.70 8.06 -12.63
N PHE A 143 7.08 8.14 -13.78
CA PHE A 143 5.74 8.68 -13.99
C PHE A 143 4.84 7.52 -14.46
N PRO A 144 4.22 6.78 -13.52
CA PRO A 144 3.51 5.54 -13.85
C PRO A 144 2.34 5.70 -14.82
N GLU A 145 1.73 6.90 -14.86
CA GLU A 145 0.62 7.21 -15.78
C GLU A 145 1.08 7.58 -17.19
N GLU A 146 2.36 8.01 -17.33
CA GLU A 146 2.94 8.42 -18.62
C GLU A 146 3.85 7.34 -19.21
N ASP A 147 4.04 6.20 -18.51
CA ASP A 147 5.05 5.17 -18.86
C ASP A 147 6.46 5.76 -19.07
N LYS A 148 6.79 6.81 -18.34
CA LYS A 148 8.02 7.59 -18.48
C LYS A 148 8.96 7.36 -17.31
N MET A 149 10.24 7.21 -17.60
CA MET A 149 11.33 7.12 -16.65
C MET A 149 12.38 8.17 -16.97
N LEU A 150 12.86 8.87 -15.94
CA LEU A 150 14.02 9.76 -15.98
C LEU A 150 15.06 9.28 -14.98
N THR A 151 16.34 9.58 -15.23
CA THR A 151 17.42 9.30 -14.31
C THR A 151 18.24 10.56 -14.06
N GLU A 152 18.74 10.72 -12.84
CA GLU A 152 19.67 11.77 -12.47
C GLU A 152 20.90 11.15 -11.79
N GLY A 153 22.07 11.78 -12.01
CA GLY A 153 23.36 11.29 -11.51
C GLY A 153 23.94 10.18 -12.37
N ALA A 154 24.86 9.41 -11.79
CA ALA A 154 25.47 8.29 -12.49
C ALA A 154 24.42 7.23 -12.82
N SER A 155 24.29 6.88 -14.09
CA SER A 155 23.30 5.92 -14.55
C SER A 155 23.92 4.85 -15.46
N ARG A 156 23.32 3.65 -15.45
CA ARG A 156 23.68 2.51 -16.29
C ARG A 156 22.42 1.78 -16.71
N VAL A 157 22.34 1.49 -18.00
CA VAL A 157 21.26 0.68 -18.58
C VAL A 157 21.84 -0.62 -19.13
N MET A 158 21.23 -1.73 -18.77
CA MET A 158 21.53 -3.04 -19.32
C MET A 158 20.34 -3.46 -20.17
N LEU A 159 20.59 -3.77 -21.45
CA LEU A 159 19.61 -4.30 -22.39
C LEU A 159 19.79 -5.80 -22.50
N GLN A 160 18.74 -6.56 -22.26
CA GLN A 160 18.73 -8.00 -22.53
C GLN A 160 18.40 -8.18 -24.01
N LYS A 161 19.32 -8.81 -24.75
CA LYS A 161 19.05 -9.18 -26.12
C LYS A 161 18.08 -10.37 -26.12
N ALA A 162 16.98 -10.25 -26.82
CA ALA A 162 16.11 -11.40 -27.06
C ALA A 162 16.92 -12.56 -27.69
N PRO A 163 16.67 -13.80 -27.29
CA PRO A 163 17.33 -14.98 -27.83
C PRO A 163 17.06 -15.14 -29.33
#